data_e5bfc073e1b73b89cad11d3ecccf1bac
#
_entry.id   e5bfc073e1b73b89cad11d3ecccf1bac
#
_cell.length_a   1.000
_cell.length_b   1.000
_cell.length_c   1.000
_cell.angle_alpha   90.00
_cell.angle_beta   90.00
_cell.angle_gamma   90.00
#
_symmetry.space_group_name_H-M   'P 1'
#
loop_
_entity.id
_entity.type
_entity.pdbx_description
1 polymer ?
#
loop_
_entity_poly.entity_id
_entity_poly.type
_entity_poly.pdbx_seq_one_letter_code
_entity_poly.pdbx_strand_id
1 'polypeptide(L)'
;MLHKKILIVDDERVIGEELSEFLSSLDFSCHAVTSVDEALELIDADTDITLILTDMRMPGKSGADLIRTLQAIPDRTFEYVIISGHLDADQELAGIEQDSVELMRKPIDVGALMDYLDALAFDS
;
A
#
# COMPACT_ATOMS: atom_id res chain seq x y z
N MET A 1 10.25 8.07 -19.24
CA MET A 1 9.32 7.07 -18.74
C MET A 1 9.28 7.10 -17.22
N LEU A 2 8.11 7.20 -16.67
CA LEU A 2 7.97 7.25 -15.21
C LEU A 2 8.08 5.85 -14.62
N HIS A 3 9.01 5.68 -13.70
CA HIS A 3 9.13 4.44 -12.95
C HIS A 3 8.24 4.55 -11.71
N LYS A 4 7.19 3.77 -11.68
CA LYS A 4 6.30 3.71 -10.53
C LYS A 4 6.75 2.62 -9.60
N LYS A 5 6.71 2.91 -8.31
CA LYS A 5 7.13 1.95 -7.30
C LYS A 5 5.99 1.66 -6.35
N ILE A 6 5.99 0.42 -5.86
CA ILE A 6 5.02 -0.08 -4.89
C ILE A 6 5.70 -0.12 -3.53
N LEU A 7 5.06 0.44 -2.52
CA LEU A 7 5.50 0.31 -1.15
C LEU A 7 4.56 -0.63 -0.40
N ILE A 8 5.11 -1.65 0.20
CA ILE A 8 4.37 -2.63 1.00
C ILE A 8 4.64 -2.34 2.47
N VAL A 9 3.57 -2.16 3.24
CA VAL A 9 3.66 -1.85 4.67
C VAL A 9 2.96 -2.96 5.44
N ASP A 10 3.71 -3.79 6.14
CA ASP A 10 3.19 -4.91 6.91
C ASP A 10 4.12 -5.14 8.10
N ASP A 11 3.57 -5.13 9.31
CA ASP A 11 4.36 -5.34 10.53
C ASP A 11 4.94 -6.75 10.62
N GLU A 12 4.38 -7.71 9.87
CA GLU A 12 4.98 -9.02 9.73
C GLU A 12 5.99 -9.01 8.57
N ARG A 13 7.25 -8.89 8.90
CA ARG A 13 8.34 -8.73 7.93
C ARG A 13 8.31 -9.80 6.84
N VAL A 14 8.10 -11.06 7.24
CA VAL A 14 8.13 -12.18 6.29
C VAL A 14 7.05 -12.03 5.23
N ILE A 15 5.84 -11.62 5.63
CA ILE A 15 4.73 -11.44 4.69
C ILE A 15 5.04 -10.34 3.69
N GLY A 16 5.54 -9.21 4.17
CA GLY A 16 5.91 -8.10 3.30
C GLY A 16 7.03 -8.47 2.33
N GLU A 17 8.05 -9.17 2.81
CA GLU A 17 9.17 -9.61 1.98
C GLU A 17 8.73 -10.61 0.91
N GLU A 18 7.87 -11.57 1.27
CA GLU A 18 7.35 -12.55 0.29
C GLU A 18 6.55 -11.85 -0.80
N LEU A 19 5.69 -10.92 -0.44
CA LEU A 19 4.91 -10.19 -1.42
C LEU A 19 5.81 -9.33 -2.31
N SER A 20 6.81 -8.68 -1.73
CA SER A 20 7.77 -7.87 -2.47
C SER A 20 8.56 -8.73 -3.46
N GLU A 21 9.01 -9.91 -3.04
CA GLU A 21 9.73 -10.82 -3.92
C GLU A 21 8.84 -11.30 -5.08
N PHE A 22 7.58 -11.62 -4.77
CA PHE A 22 6.64 -12.04 -5.79
C PHE A 22 6.43 -10.94 -6.84
N LEU A 23 6.16 -9.72 -6.41
CA LEU A 23 5.93 -8.63 -7.33
C LEU A 23 7.20 -8.26 -8.10
N SER A 24 8.36 -8.33 -7.44
CA SER A 24 9.65 -8.08 -8.11
C SER A 24 9.92 -9.12 -9.21
N SER A 25 9.49 -10.36 -9.01
CA SER A 25 9.65 -11.41 -10.04
C SER A 25 8.82 -11.13 -11.28
N LEU A 26 7.81 -10.28 -11.16
CA LEU A 26 6.97 -9.83 -12.26
C LEU A 26 7.40 -8.45 -12.80
N ASP A 27 8.60 -8.04 -12.46
CA ASP A 27 9.22 -6.78 -12.90
C ASP A 27 8.62 -5.51 -12.29
N PHE A 28 7.85 -5.64 -11.22
CA PHE A 28 7.44 -4.46 -10.46
C PHE A 28 8.57 -4.02 -9.53
N SER A 29 8.72 -2.72 -9.38
CA SER A 29 9.68 -2.17 -8.42
C SER A 29 9.00 -2.00 -7.07
N CYS A 30 9.49 -2.69 -6.04
CA CYS A 30 8.85 -2.75 -4.74
C CYS A 30 9.82 -2.54 -3.59
N HIS A 31 9.30 -1.95 -2.52
CA HIS A 31 9.98 -1.91 -1.22
C HIS A 31 9.02 -2.41 -0.17
N ALA A 32 9.54 -3.06 0.87
CA ALA A 32 8.75 -3.52 1.99
C ALA A 32 9.28 -2.91 3.28
N VAL A 33 8.38 -2.35 4.07
CA VAL A 33 8.71 -1.78 5.39
C VAL A 33 7.75 -2.35 6.42
N THR A 34 8.06 -2.18 7.70
CA THR A 34 7.34 -2.83 8.78
C THR A 34 6.56 -1.88 9.68
N SER A 35 6.59 -0.59 9.42
CA SER A 35 5.85 0.39 10.21
C SER A 35 5.45 1.59 9.37
N VAL A 36 4.49 2.34 9.88
CA VAL A 36 4.04 3.58 9.24
C VAL A 36 5.19 4.61 9.23
N ASP A 37 5.96 4.69 10.31
CA ASP A 37 7.06 5.65 10.37
C ASP A 37 8.14 5.35 9.31
N GLU A 38 8.51 4.09 9.13
CA GLU A 38 9.42 3.71 8.06
C GLU A 38 8.84 4.02 6.68
N ALA A 39 7.54 3.78 6.50
CA ALA A 39 6.87 4.08 5.24
C ALA A 39 6.95 5.57 4.91
N LEU A 40 6.69 6.42 5.89
CA LEU A 40 6.71 7.87 5.68
C LEU A 40 8.11 8.37 5.34
N GLU A 41 9.14 7.83 6.00
CA GLU A 41 10.52 8.17 5.69
C GLU A 41 10.88 7.81 4.24
N LEU A 42 10.50 6.62 3.80
CA LEU A 42 10.82 6.17 2.47
C LEU A 42 10.04 6.94 1.40
N ILE A 43 8.79 7.23 1.66
CA ILE A 43 7.96 8.02 0.74
C ILE A 43 8.52 9.43 0.56
N ASP A 44 8.99 10.02 1.64
CA ASP A 44 9.61 11.35 1.58
C ASP A 44 10.90 11.33 0.75
N ALA A 45 11.67 10.25 0.85
CA ALA A 45 12.94 10.11 0.15
C ALA A 45 12.80 9.67 -1.31
N ASP A 46 11.68 9.02 -1.67
CA ASP A 46 11.51 8.42 -3.00
C ASP A 46 10.18 8.86 -3.62
N THR A 47 10.26 9.82 -4.54
CA THR A 47 9.08 10.39 -5.18
C THR A 47 8.46 9.47 -6.24
N ASP A 48 9.10 8.35 -6.57
CA ASP A 48 8.58 7.39 -7.54
C ASP A 48 7.56 6.43 -6.92
N ILE A 49 7.46 6.38 -5.58
CA ILE A 49 6.46 5.56 -4.90
C ILE A 49 5.08 6.18 -5.15
N THR A 50 4.20 5.42 -5.79
CA THR A 50 2.86 5.87 -6.15
C THR A 50 1.75 4.92 -5.72
N LEU A 51 2.08 3.68 -5.38
CA LEU A 51 1.11 2.71 -4.90
C LEU A 51 1.52 2.22 -3.51
N ILE A 52 0.59 2.29 -2.58
CA ILE A 52 0.80 1.87 -1.19
C ILE A 52 -0.06 0.64 -0.92
N LEU A 53 0.57 -0.49 -0.63
CA LEU A 53 -0.10 -1.69 -0.14
C LEU A 53 0.13 -1.75 1.35
N THR A 54 -0.89 -1.59 2.16
CA THR A 54 -0.72 -1.55 3.61
C THR A 54 -1.69 -2.49 4.31
N ASP A 55 -1.19 -3.13 5.36
CA ASP A 55 -2.05 -3.80 6.32
C ASP A 55 -2.86 -2.73 7.07
N MET A 56 -4.09 -3.05 7.43
CA MET A 56 -4.93 -2.12 8.18
C MET A 56 -4.44 -2.01 9.63
N ARG A 57 -4.15 -3.13 10.26
CA ARG A 57 -3.83 -3.17 11.68
C ARG A 57 -2.35 -3.42 11.90
N MET A 58 -1.70 -2.46 12.54
CA MET A 58 -0.30 -2.54 12.90
C MET A 58 -0.12 -1.92 14.28
N PRO A 59 0.89 -2.33 15.06
CA PRO A 59 1.16 -1.68 16.35
C PRO A 59 1.42 -0.20 16.17
N GLY A 60 0.84 0.61 17.03
CA GLY A 60 0.98 2.05 16.97
C GLY A 60 0.02 2.67 15.96
N LYS A 61 0.52 3.04 14.80
CA LYS A 61 -0.28 3.67 13.75
C LYS A 61 -0.82 2.62 12.79
N SER A 62 -2.06 2.79 12.36
CA SER A 62 -2.73 1.88 11.45
C SER A 62 -2.48 2.25 9.98
N GLY A 63 -2.88 1.35 9.06
CA GLY A 63 -2.87 1.68 7.64
C GLY A 63 -3.75 2.88 7.31
N ALA A 64 -4.88 3.04 8.02
CA ALA A 64 -5.73 4.21 7.84
C ALA A 64 -5.01 5.49 8.25
N ASP A 65 -4.25 5.45 9.34
CA ASP A 65 -3.45 6.60 9.77
C ASP A 65 -2.42 6.99 8.70
N LEU A 66 -1.78 6.00 8.09
CA LEU A 66 -0.84 6.24 7.01
C LEU A 66 -1.51 6.93 5.84
N ILE A 67 -2.66 6.44 5.42
CA ILE A 67 -3.38 7.03 4.29
C ILE A 67 -3.81 8.46 4.58
N ARG A 68 -4.33 8.74 5.78
CA ARG A 68 -4.70 10.10 6.16
C ARG A 68 -3.50 11.04 6.08
N THR A 69 -2.35 10.60 6.55
CA THR A 69 -1.13 11.39 6.49
C THR A 69 -0.73 11.68 5.04
N LEU A 70 -0.78 10.65 4.18
CA LEU A 70 -0.39 10.81 2.78
C LEU A 70 -1.37 11.66 2.00
N GLN A 71 -2.67 11.56 2.27
CA GLN A 71 -3.67 12.38 1.59
C GLN A 71 -3.55 13.86 1.95
N ALA A 72 -2.92 14.18 3.08
CA ALA A 72 -2.68 15.56 3.48
C ALA A 72 -1.44 16.17 2.82
N ILE A 73 -0.62 15.39 2.12
CA ILE A 73 0.57 15.93 1.45
C ILE A 73 0.15 16.62 0.16
N PRO A 74 0.44 17.93 -0.01
CA PRO A 74 0.12 18.61 -1.26
C PRO A 74 1.01 18.13 -2.40
N ASP A 75 0.49 18.20 -3.62
CA ASP A 75 1.23 17.92 -4.85
C ASP A 75 1.68 16.47 -5.03
N ARG A 76 1.15 15.53 -4.21
CA ARG A 76 1.40 14.10 -4.41
C ARG A 76 0.09 13.33 -4.37
N THR A 77 -0.05 12.42 -5.32
CA THR A 77 -1.19 11.52 -5.40
C THR A 77 -0.72 10.08 -5.33
N PHE A 78 -1.47 9.26 -4.60
CA PHE A 78 -1.16 7.84 -4.44
C PHE A 78 -2.41 7.03 -4.71
N GLU A 79 -2.20 5.79 -5.13
CA GLU A 79 -3.23 4.77 -5.06
C GLU A 79 -2.97 3.90 -3.84
N TYR A 80 -4.02 3.42 -3.20
CA TYR A 80 -3.90 2.68 -1.96
C TYR A 80 -4.62 1.35 -2.04
N VAL A 81 -3.99 0.29 -1.56
CA VAL A 81 -4.62 -0.99 -1.32
C VAL A 81 -4.49 -1.27 0.18
N ILE A 82 -5.62 -1.47 0.84
CA ILE A 82 -5.64 -1.87 2.25
C ILE A 82 -5.96 -3.35 2.32
N ILE A 83 -5.12 -4.11 3.00
CA ILE A 83 -5.30 -5.54 3.20
C ILE A 83 -5.73 -5.75 4.64
N SER A 84 -6.92 -6.31 4.83
CA SER A 84 -7.49 -6.44 6.17
C SER A 84 -8.11 -7.81 6.39
N GLY A 85 -7.94 -8.34 7.59
CA GLY A 85 -8.62 -9.55 8.01
C GLY A 85 -9.99 -9.28 8.63
N HIS A 86 -10.38 -8.02 8.75
CA HIS A 86 -11.61 -7.62 9.43
C HIS A 86 -12.56 -6.88 8.49
N LEU A 87 -13.88 -6.98 8.80
CA LEU A 87 -14.92 -6.38 7.98
C LEU A 87 -15.25 -4.93 8.37
N ASP A 88 -14.77 -4.47 9.52
CA ASP A 88 -15.15 -3.17 10.08
C ASP A 88 -14.29 -2.02 9.57
N ALA A 89 -13.79 -2.14 8.34
CA ALA A 89 -12.92 -1.14 7.73
C ALA A 89 -13.59 0.23 7.57
N ASP A 90 -14.92 0.26 7.44
CA ASP A 90 -15.65 1.51 7.20
C ASP A 90 -15.44 2.53 8.31
N GLN A 91 -15.40 2.09 9.56
CA GLN A 91 -15.17 2.99 10.69
C GLN A 91 -13.73 3.48 10.74
N GLU A 92 -12.79 2.61 10.41
CA GLU A 92 -11.36 2.95 10.43
C GLU A 92 -10.99 3.88 9.29
N LEU A 93 -11.77 3.87 8.21
CA LEU A 93 -11.55 4.73 7.04
C LEU A 93 -12.25 6.08 7.13
N ALA A 94 -12.84 6.41 8.29
CA ALA A 94 -13.51 7.70 8.46
C ALA A 94 -12.54 8.85 8.20
N GLY A 95 -12.96 9.84 7.41
CA GLY A 95 -12.14 10.98 7.06
C GLY A 95 -11.16 10.75 5.92
N ILE A 96 -11.18 9.57 5.32
CA ILE A 96 -10.33 9.24 4.18
C ILE A 96 -11.14 9.35 2.90
N GLU A 97 -10.57 10.01 1.89
CA GLU A 97 -11.16 10.00 0.57
C GLU A 97 -10.94 8.61 -0.05
N GLN A 98 -12.03 7.96 -0.46
CA GLN A 98 -11.99 6.54 -0.80
C GLN A 98 -11.90 6.25 -2.31
N ASP A 99 -11.91 7.27 -3.16
CA ASP A 99 -11.88 7.07 -4.61
C ASP A 99 -10.62 6.33 -5.07
N SER A 100 -9.50 6.52 -4.37
CA SER A 100 -8.23 5.89 -4.71
C SER A 100 -7.87 4.75 -3.77
N VAL A 101 -8.81 4.25 -2.98
CA VAL A 101 -8.57 3.19 -1.99
C VAL A 101 -9.28 1.91 -2.42
N GLU A 102 -8.51 0.83 -2.56
CA GLU A 102 -9.05 -0.51 -2.80
C GLU A 102 -8.91 -1.33 -1.53
N LEU A 103 -9.95 -2.06 -1.17
CA LEU A 103 -9.97 -2.86 0.04
C LEU A 103 -9.90 -4.34 -0.34
N MET A 104 -8.91 -5.04 0.19
CA MET A 104 -8.75 -6.48 -0.04
C MET A 104 -8.71 -7.22 1.27
N ARG A 105 -9.20 -8.45 1.27
CA ARG A 105 -9.24 -9.28 2.45
C ARG A 105 -8.00 -10.15 2.56
N LYS A 106 -7.62 -10.47 3.78
CA LYS A 106 -6.61 -11.51 4.06
C LYS A 106 -7.27 -12.90 4.02
N PRO A 107 -6.55 -13.94 3.55
CA PRO A 107 -5.24 -13.86 2.90
C PRO A 107 -5.34 -13.17 1.55
N ILE A 108 -4.26 -12.49 1.14
CA ILE A 108 -4.30 -11.74 -0.10
C ILE A 108 -4.51 -12.68 -1.29
N ASP A 109 -5.44 -12.31 -2.15
CA ASP A 109 -5.68 -13.01 -3.40
C ASP A 109 -4.77 -12.39 -4.46
N VAL A 110 -3.73 -13.11 -4.83
CA VAL A 110 -2.74 -12.62 -5.79
C VAL A 110 -3.38 -12.32 -7.13
N GLY A 111 -4.36 -13.15 -7.56
CA GLY A 111 -5.08 -12.90 -8.80
C GLY A 111 -5.85 -11.59 -8.77
N ALA A 112 -6.53 -11.30 -7.65
CA ALA A 112 -7.24 -10.04 -7.49
C ALA A 112 -6.27 -8.86 -7.48
N LEU A 113 -5.11 -9.01 -6.85
CA LEU A 113 -4.10 -7.95 -6.85
C LEU A 113 -3.58 -7.69 -8.26
N MET A 114 -3.32 -8.74 -9.04
CA MET A 114 -2.85 -8.59 -10.42
C MET A 114 -3.90 -7.91 -11.29
N ASP A 115 -5.17 -8.26 -11.13
CA ASP A 115 -6.27 -7.63 -11.85
C ASP A 115 -6.35 -6.14 -11.50
N TYR A 116 -6.17 -5.80 -10.25
CA TYR A 116 -6.17 -4.41 -9.80
C TYR A 116 -5.01 -3.63 -10.44
N LEU A 117 -3.82 -4.20 -10.45
CA LEU A 117 -2.65 -3.55 -11.04
C LEU A 117 -2.83 -3.35 -12.55
N ASP A 118 -3.42 -4.33 -13.23
CA ASP A 118 -3.73 -4.21 -14.65
C ASP A 118 -4.75 -3.10 -14.91
N ALA A 119 -5.77 -3.00 -14.06
CA ALA A 119 -6.80 -1.96 -14.19
C ALA A 119 -6.23 -0.56 -14.00
N LEU A 120 -5.20 -0.41 -13.17
CA LEU A 120 -4.50 0.86 -12.99
C LEU A 120 -3.54 1.15 -14.14
N ALA A 121 -3.29 0.21 -15.03
CA ALA A 121 -2.22 0.28 -16.03
C ALA A 121 -0.87 0.60 -15.35
N PHE A 122 -0.62 -0.05 -14.21
CA PHE A 122 0.59 0.18 -13.41
C PHE A 122 1.79 -0.48 -14.10
N ASP A 123 2.81 0.30 -14.44
CA ASP A 123 3.98 -0.19 -15.15
C ASP A 123 4.86 -1.05 -14.25
N SER A 124 5.29 -2.17 -14.78
CA SER A 124 6.27 -3.02 -14.12
C SER A 124 7.69 -2.69 -14.56
#